data_0121bcbd352ccc626f88b75721400e09
#
_entry.id   0121bcbd352ccc626f88b75721400e09
#
_cell.length_a   1.000
_cell.length_b   1.000
_cell.length_c   1.000
_cell.angle_alpha   90.00
_cell.angle_beta   90.00
_cell.angle_gamma   90.00
#
_symmetry.space_group_name_H-M   'P 1'
#
loop_
_entity.id
_entity.type
_entity.pdbx_description
1 polymer ?
#
loop_
_entity_poly.entity_id
_entity_poly.type
_entity_poly.pdbx_seq_one_letter_code
_entity_poly.pdbx_strand_id
1 'polypeptide(L)'
;MKIIIVGCGKVGFTLAETLSSEGHDISVIDTNEEALNRLSTLDVSTVRGNGSSYRVLQDAGVQDSDILIAVTNKDEINLLCCLIAKKAGTCRTIARVRNPEYYEEIDFIKDELGLSLAINPELAAANYIYHLIRCPSAIELNSFAKGRVQMMSLVLPAGSPWNDRNLIQISGETTYPLLIPIVESSQKTFIPDGRTVLHSGDRISLIVPSEHTGETFRRIGIRSKPIKNVLIIGGGTVAFYLARRLGQAHIRVTIIEMQRARCEELSDKLPHANVVWGNASNEQLLLEEGLESADAVVTLTNFDEENIMLALYANRMSHAKLITKVNMTNFNCVIDDIPVGSVVSPKHLTAETILHYARALRNSVDSDVEAVHMLDDNRVEALAFRIKEHSSVTDRTLQELHIKKGVLIGSIIRDGSVIVPSGQDCMLPGDFVIVVTTLKGIDSIKGILE
;
A
#
# COMPACT_ATOMS: atom_id res chain seq x y z
N MET A 1 12.89 3.36 -19.57
CA MET A 1 12.37 4.74 -19.53
C MET A 1 13.42 5.65 -18.88
N LYS A 2 13.44 6.93 -19.28
CA LYS A 2 14.22 7.97 -18.61
C LYS A 2 13.38 8.67 -17.55
N ILE A 3 13.80 8.59 -16.30
CA ILE A 3 13.01 9.08 -15.17
C ILE A 3 13.84 10.09 -14.36
N ILE A 4 13.28 11.26 -14.11
CA ILE A 4 13.89 12.26 -13.23
C ILE A 4 13.19 12.25 -11.88
N ILE A 5 13.96 12.15 -10.81
CA ILE A 5 13.47 12.23 -9.43
C ILE A 5 14.00 13.51 -8.80
N VAL A 6 13.11 14.40 -8.37
CA VAL A 6 13.45 15.63 -7.65
C VAL A 6 13.20 15.45 -6.16
N GLY A 7 14.25 15.44 -5.38
CA GLY A 7 14.28 15.18 -3.95
C GLY A 7 14.80 13.78 -3.62
N CYS A 8 15.99 13.71 -3.01
CA CYS A 8 16.65 12.49 -2.54
C CYS A 8 16.42 12.24 -1.03
N GLY A 9 15.22 12.56 -0.56
CA GLY A 9 14.77 12.14 0.77
C GLY A 9 14.50 10.62 0.80
N LYS A 10 13.91 10.12 1.89
CA LYS A 10 13.63 8.67 2.04
C LYS A 10 12.78 8.09 0.89
N VAL A 11 11.74 8.82 0.43
CA VAL A 11 10.89 8.39 -0.70
C VAL A 11 11.69 8.39 -2.00
N GLY A 12 12.40 9.49 -2.30
CA GLY A 12 13.18 9.61 -3.54
C GLY A 12 14.30 8.58 -3.63
N PHE A 13 14.95 8.27 -2.51
CA PHE A 13 15.98 7.21 -2.45
C PHE A 13 15.36 5.83 -2.77
N THR A 14 14.27 5.46 -2.10
CA THR A 14 13.59 4.18 -2.37
C THR A 14 13.13 4.06 -3.81
N LEU A 15 12.61 5.15 -4.40
CA LEU A 15 12.23 5.17 -5.81
C LEU A 15 13.43 4.98 -6.74
N ALA A 16 14.55 5.70 -6.47
CA ALA A 16 15.76 5.59 -7.27
C ALA A 16 16.32 4.15 -7.22
N GLU A 17 16.38 3.54 -6.03
CA GLU A 17 16.84 2.17 -5.83
C GLU A 17 15.97 1.16 -6.59
N THR A 18 14.66 1.25 -6.42
CA THR A 18 13.74 0.29 -7.05
C THR A 18 13.69 0.44 -8.56
N LEU A 19 13.54 1.67 -9.07
CA LEU A 19 13.46 1.92 -10.51
C LEU A 19 14.78 1.64 -11.25
N SER A 20 15.92 1.91 -10.61
CA SER A 20 17.24 1.53 -11.15
C SER A 20 17.37 0.01 -11.24
N SER A 21 16.96 -0.74 -10.21
CA SER A 21 16.98 -2.20 -10.24
C SER A 21 16.08 -2.81 -11.32
N GLU A 22 15.05 -2.07 -11.76
CA GLU A 22 14.16 -2.45 -12.88
C GLU A 22 14.73 -2.05 -14.26
N GLY A 23 15.94 -1.53 -14.31
CA GLY A 23 16.64 -1.19 -15.55
C GLY A 23 16.15 0.13 -16.20
N HIS A 24 15.64 1.07 -15.39
CA HIS A 24 15.33 2.42 -15.85
C HIS A 24 16.56 3.34 -15.77
N ASP A 25 16.65 4.30 -16.69
CA ASP A 25 17.66 5.35 -16.70
C ASP A 25 17.20 6.48 -15.75
N ILE A 26 17.87 6.60 -14.60
CA ILE A 26 17.44 7.46 -13.50
C ILE A 26 18.38 8.65 -13.33
N SER A 27 17.81 9.86 -13.30
CA SER A 27 18.50 11.08 -12.88
C SER A 27 17.89 11.61 -11.57
N VAL A 28 18.69 11.81 -10.54
CA VAL A 28 18.23 12.31 -9.23
C VAL A 28 18.75 13.71 -8.98
N ILE A 29 17.84 14.63 -8.63
CA ILE A 29 18.16 16.04 -8.30
C ILE A 29 17.92 16.26 -6.81
N ASP A 30 18.91 16.81 -6.11
CA ASP A 30 18.76 17.30 -4.74
C ASP A 30 19.73 18.48 -4.48
N THR A 31 19.38 19.32 -3.53
CA THR A 31 20.27 20.40 -3.06
C THR A 31 21.32 19.89 -2.06
N ASN A 32 21.04 18.78 -1.39
CA ASN A 32 21.90 18.17 -0.37
C ASN A 32 22.84 17.14 -1.01
N GLU A 33 24.14 17.44 -0.99
CA GLU A 33 25.19 16.58 -1.52
C GLU A 33 25.32 15.25 -0.77
N GLU A 34 25.14 15.24 0.56
CA GLU A 34 25.17 14.00 1.36
C GLU A 34 24.03 13.04 0.98
N ALA A 35 22.86 13.59 0.63
CA ALA A 35 21.75 12.80 0.16
C ALA A 35 22.05 12.15 -1.20
N LEU A 36 22.69 12.87 -2.11
CA LEU A 36 23.12 12.35 -3.41
C LEU A 36 24.25 11.31 -3.27
N ASN A 37 25.19 11.51 -2.35
CA ASN A 37 26.28 10.57 -2.12
C ASN A 37 25.81 9.18 -1.67
N ARG A 38 24.65 9.09 -1.02
CA ARG A 38 24.04 7.78 -0.67
C ARG A 38 23.65 6.94 -1.89
N LEU A 39 23.48 7.57 -3.04
CA LEU A 39 23.15 6.89 -4.30
C LEU A 39 24.38 6.32 -5.03
N SER A 40 25.59 6.54 -4.53
CA SER A 40 26.86 6.16 -5.19
C SER A 40 27.00 4.67 -5.49
N THR A 41 26.21 3.82 -4.81
CA THR A 41 26.19 2.36 -5.04
C THR A 41 25.15 1.94 -6.08
N LEU A 42 24.31 2.86 -6.55
CA LEU A 42 23.27 2.62 -7.53
C LEU A 42 23.71 3.12 -8.91
N ASP A 43 23.20 2.48 -9.95
CA ASP A 43 23.39 2.94 -11.33
C ASP A 43 22.42 4.07 -11.67
N VAL A 44 22.71 5.27 -11.16
CA VAL A 44 21.90 6.48 -11.32
C VAL A 44 22.76 7.71 -11.53
N SER A 45 22.29 8.64 -12.37
CA SER A 45 22.90 9.95 -12.53
C SER A 45 22.45 10.90 -11.43
N THR A 46 23.34 11.76 -10.93
CA THR A 46 23.00 12.73 -9.88
C THR A 46 23.29 14.16 -10.33
N VAL A 47 22.36 15.07 -10.06
CA VAL A 47 22.50 16.50 -10.35
C VAL A 47 22.28 17.29 -9.06
N ARG A 48 23.29 18.05 -8.62
CA ARG A 48 23.15 18.92 -7.45
C ARG A 48 22.51 20.24 -7.84
N GLY A 49 21.33 20.54 -7.29
CA GLY A 49 20.65 21.80 -7.56
C GLY A 49 19.21 21.86 -7.09
N ASN A 50 18.59 23.01 -7.31
CA ASN A 50 17.16 23.19 -7.02
C ASN A 50 16.34 22.72 -8.23
N GLY A 51 15.47 21.74 -8.05
CA GLY A 51 14.62 21.20 -9.10
C GLY A 51 13.61 22.21 -9.69
N SER A 52 13.35 23.33 -9.01
CA SER A 52 12.56 24.44 -9.59
C SER A 52 13.36 25.33 -10.55
N SER A 53 14.62 25.04 -10.83
CA SER A 53 15.42 25.71 -11.83
C SER A 53 15.36 24.97 -13.17
N TYR A 54 14.94 25.64 -14.24
CA TYR A 54 14.91 25.03 -15.58
C TYR A 54 16.29 24.54 -16.03
N ARG A 55 17.36 25.28 -15.69
CA ARG A 55 18.75 24.88 -16.02
C ARG A 55 19.12 23.55 -15.34
N VAL A 56 18.79 23.39 -14.08
CA VAL A 56 19.05 22.15 -13.33
C VAL A 56 18.24 20.97 -13.90
N LEU A 57 16.99 21.21 -14.27
CA LEU A 57 16.16 20.21 -14.94
C LEU A 57 16.71 19.84 -16.33
N GLN A 58 17.27 20.83 -17.05
CA GLN A 58 17.90 20.62 -18.35
C GLN A 58 19.17 19.77 -18.22
N ASP A 59 20.02 20.07 -17.22
CA ASP A 59 21.21 19.28 -16.91
C ASP A 59 20.86 17.82 -16.54
N ALA A 60 19.68 17.59 -15.98
CA ALA A 60 19.14 16.26 -15.69
C ALA A 60 18.42 15.58 -16.89
N GLY A 61 18.33 16.25 -18.04
CA GLY A 61 17.76 15.69 -19.27
C GLY A 61 16.23 15.75 -19.37
N VAL A 62 15.58 16.78 -18.81
CA VAL A 62 14.12 16.91 -18.77
C VAL A 62 13.44 16.91 -20.13
N GLN A 63 14.13 17.35 -21.19
CA GLN A 63 13.58 17.43 -22.54
C GLN A 63 13.30 16.05 -23.16
N ASP A 64 14.10 15.03 -22.79
CA ASP A 64 14.03 13.67 -23.29
C ASP A 64 13.52 12.68 -22.23
N SER A 65 13.03 13.17 -21.09
CA SER A 65 12.55 12.33 -20.00
C SER A 65 11.09 11.86 -20.24
N ASP A 66 10.80 10.63 -19.86
CA ASP A 66 9.46 10.06 -19.91
C ASP A 66 8.61 10.51 -18.71
N ILE A 67 9.25 10.56 -17.53
CA ILE A 67 8.58 10.87 -16.26
C ILE A 67 9.47 11.82 -15.43
N LEU A 68 8.82 12.82 -14.80
CA LEU A 68 9.42 13.59 -13.71
C LEU A 68 8.61 13.35 -12.44
N ILE A 69 9.31 12.98 -11.35
CA ILE A 69 8.75 12.68 -10.04
C ILE A 69 9.28 13.70 -9.02
N ALA A 70 8.44 14.60 -8.54
CA ALA A 70 8.81 15.63 -7.56
C ALA A 70 8.33 15.21 -6.15
N VAL A 71 9.28 14.86 -5.26
CA VAL A 71 9.04 14.33 -3.91
C VAL A 71 9.87 15.05 -2.85
N THR A 72 10.15 16.33 -3.05
CA THR A 72 10.83 17.18 -2.05
C THR A 72 9.94 17.41 -0.83
N ASN A 73 10.44 18.05 0.22
CA ASN A 73 9.69 18.36 1.43
C ASN A 73 8.77 19.60 1.32
N LYS A 74 8.72 20.26 0.16
CA LYS A 74 7.91 21.48 -0.11
C LYS A 74 6.97 21.22 -1.27
N ASP A 75 5.68 21.31 -1.03
CA ASP A 75 4.64 21.06 -2.03
C ASP A 75 4.73 22.06 -3.19
N GLU A 76 5.00 23.34 -2.89
CA GLU A 76 5.13 24.40 -3.90
C GLU A 76 6.30 24.11 -4.85
N ILE A 77 7.43 23.60 -4.33
CA ILE A 77 8.57 23.18 -5.15
C ILE A 77 8.19 22.00 -6.05
N ASN A 78 7.47 21.01 -5.50
CA ASN A 78 7.05 19.85 -6.26
C ASN A 78 6.12 20.25 -7.42
N LEU A 79 5.15 21.11 -7.16
CA LEU A 79 4.22 21.62 -8.19
C LEU A 79 4.97 22.44 -9.25
N LEU A 80 5.88 23.32 -8.82
CA LEU A 80 6.66 24.15 -9.74
C LEU A 80 7.61 23.31 -10.62
N CYS A 81 8.24 22.29 -10.09
CA CYS A 81 9.05 21.35 -10.87
C CYS A 81 8.23 20.71 -11.99
N CYS A 82 7.01 20.25 -11.66
CA CYS A 82 6.11 19.62 -12.63
C CYS A 82 5.68 20.61 -13.72
N LEU A 83 5.32 21.83 -13.37
CA LEU A 83 4.98 22.89 -14.32
C LEU A 83 6.12 23.19 -15.29
N ILE A 84 7.36 23.33 -14.78
CA ILE A 84 8.53 23.60 -15.60
C ILE A 84 8.83 22.44 -16.52
N ALA A 85 8.80 21.21 -16.00
CA ALA A 85 9.04 20.00 -16.77
C ALA A 85 8.02 19.83 -17.90
N LYS A 86 6.75 20.12 -17.64
CA LYS A 86 5.70 20.08 -18.65
C LYS A 86 5.89 21.11 -19.76
N LYS A 87 6.45 22.28 -19.43
CA LYS A 87 6.81 23.31 -20.43
C LYS A 87 8.08 22.97 -21.19
N ALA A 88 9.02 22.26 -20.58
CA ALA A 88 10.30 21.90 -21.17
C ALA A 88 10.20 20.72 -22.15
N GLY A 89 9.22 19.82 -21.95
CA GLY A 89 9.09 18.59 -22.75
C GLY A 89 7.67 17.99 -22.65
N THR A 90 7.55 16.76 -23.10
CA THR A 90 6.27 16.01 -23.13
C THR A 90 6.16 14.99 -21.98
N CYS A 91 7.07 15.06 -21.00
CA CYS A 91 7.11 14.09 -19.91
C CYS A 91 5.82 14.08 -19.07
N ARG A 92 5.52 12.93 -18.50
CA ARG A 92 4.50 12.80 -17.45
C ARG A 92 5.07 13.34 -16.14
N THR A 93 4.25 13.99 -15.34
CA THR A 93 4.69 14.60 -14.10
C THR A 93 3.92 14.08 -12.91
N ILE A 94 4.65 13.77 -11.83
CA ILE A 94 4.10 13.28 -10.57
C ILE A 94 4.57 14.23 -9.46
N ALA A 95 3.63 14.77 -8.69
CA ALA A 95 3.94 15.62 -7.55
C ALA A 95 3.47 15.01 -6.23
N ARG A 96 4.32 15.05 -5.21
CA ARG A 96 3.90 14.85 -3.83
C ARG A 96 3.29 16.15 -3.30
N VAL A 97 2.03 16.08 -2.84
CA VAL A 97 1.27 17.18 -2.26
C VAL A 97 0.70 16.74 -0.92
N ARG A 98 1.23 17.27 0.17
CA ARG A 98 0.91 16.87 1.55
C ARG A 98 -0.11 17.77 2.22
N ASN A 99 -0.08 19.06 1.88
CA ASN A 99 -0.99 20.04 2.45
C ASN A 99 -2.44 19.67 2.10
N PRO A 100 -3.33 19.46 3.09
CA PRO A 100 -4.72 19.12 2.84
C PRO A 100 -5.45 20.15 1.96
N GLU A 101 -5.19 21.43 2.18
CA GLU A 101 -5.83 22.52 1.43
C GLU A 101 -5.44 22.48 -0.06
N TYR A 102 -4.14 22.26 -0.36
CA TYR A 102 -3.68 22.13 -1.75
C TYR A 102 -4.22 20.85 -2.40
N TYR A 103 -4.25 19.75 -1.66
CA TYR A 103 -4.67 18.47 -2.20
C TYR A 103 -6.18 18.41 -2.49
N GLU A 104 -7.01 19.07 -1.70
CA GLU A 104 -8.46 19.16 -1.94
C GLU A 104 -8.79 19.96 -3.21
N GLU A 105 -7.96 20.94 -3.57
CA GLU A 105 -8.13 21.78 -4.76
C GLU A 105 -7.32 21.31 -5.98
N ILE A 106 -6.52 20.24 -5.83
CA ILE A 106 -5.55 19.82 -6.86
C ILE A 106 -6.24 19.46 -8.18
N ASP A 107 -7.42 18.86 -8.14
CA ASP A 107 -8.18 18.49 -9.34
C ASP A 107 -8.60 19.69 -10.17
N PHE A 108 -8.76 20.85 -9.55
CA PHE A 108 -9.10 22.11 -10.23
C PHE A 108 -7.91 22.68 -11.03
N ILE A 109 -6.68 22.50 -10.54
CA ILE A 109 -5.48 23.14 -11.12
C ILE A 109 -4.51 22.14 -11.78
N LYS A 110 -4.77 20.83 -11.71
CA LYS A 110 -3.83 19.80 -12.19
C LYS A 110 -3.50 19.92 -13.68
N ASP A 111 -4.47 20.29 -14.49
CA ASP A 111 -4.29 20.39 -15.95
C ASP A 111 -3.41 21.58 -16.31
N GLU A 112 -3.60 22.74 -15.67
CA GLU A 112 -2.77 23.94 -15.83
C GLU A 112 -1.34 23.72 -15.33
N LEU A 113 -1.19 22.97 -14.24
CA LEU A 113 0.13 22.58 -13.71
C LEU A 113 0.78 21.47 -14.53
N GLY A 114 0.03 20.84 -15.44
CA GLY A 114 0.49 19.72 -16.24
C GLY A 114 0.74 18.46 -15.41
N LEU A 115 0.02 18.31 -14.28
CA LEU A 115 0.16 17.15 -13.40
C LEU A 115 -0.55 15.93 -13.99
N SER A 116 0.19 14.84 -14.11
CA SER A 116 -0.37 13.54 -14.47
C SER A 116 -0.87 12.80 -13.25
N LEU A 117 -0.20 12.97 -12.10
CA LEU A 117 -0.57 12.36 -10.83
C LEU A 117 -0.15 13.24 -9.65
N ALA A 118 -1.08 13.48 -8.72
CA ALA A 118 -0.78 14.05 -7.40
C ALA A 118 -0.89 12.95 -6.33
N ILE A 119 0.08 12.89 -5.43
CA ILE A 119 0.13 11.87 -4.37
C ILE A 119 0.20 12.55 -3.01
N ASN A 120 -0.71 12.14 -2.12
CA ASN A 120 -0.70 12.53 -0.71
C ASN A 120 -0.40 11.30 0.15
N PRO A 121 0.84 11.15 0.64
CA PRO A 121 1.26 10.02 1.46
C PRO A 121 0.47 9.86 2.73
N GLU A 122 0.14 10.99 3.37
CA GLU A 122 -0.56 11.02 4.64
C GLU A 122 -2.02 10.59 4.49
N LEU A 123 -2.67 11.03 3.41
CA LEU A 123 -4.03 10.59 3.07
C LEU A 123 -4.05 9.10 2.67
N ALA A 124 -3.06 8.65 1.89
CA ALA A 124 -2.94 7.24 1.51
C ALA A 124 -2.80 6.35 2.75
N ALA A 125 -1.92 6.74 3.68
CA ALA A 125 -1.74 6.03 4.95
C ALA A 125 -3.01 6.05 5.82
N ALA A 126 -3.68 7.19 5.93
CA ALA A 126 -4.93 7.29 6.68
C ALA A 126 -6.03 6.39 6.08
N ASN A 127 -6.12 6.34 4.75
CA ASN A 127 -7.05 5.45 4.06
C ASN A 127 -6.73 3.98 4.31
N TYR A 128 -5.45 3.60 4.25
CA TYR A 128 -5.01 2.24 4.54
C TYR A 128 -5.32 1.83 5.98
N ILE A 129 -5.01 2.70 6.95
CA ILE A 129 -5.33 2.49 8.38
C ILE A 129 -6.85 2.36 8.59
N TYR A 130 -7.64 3.21 7.92
CA TYR A 130 -9.10 3.13 7.99
C TYR A 130 -9.61 1.77 7.52
N HIS A 131 -9.07 1.22 6.43
CA HIS A 131 -9.44 -0.11 5.95
C HIS A 131 -9.04 -1.22 6.93
N LEU A 132 -7.86 -1.14 7.56
CA LEU A 132 -7.44 -2.06 8.63
C LEU A 132 -8.37 -2.00 9.85
N ILE A 133 -8.88 -0.82 10.21
CA ILE A 133 -9.85 -0.64 11.29
C ILE A 133 -11.20 -1.27 10.92
N ARG A 134 -11.62 -1.15 9.66
CA ARG A 134 -12.87 -1.78 9.16
C ARG A 134 -12.76 -3.29 9.05
N CYS A 135 -11.57 -3.84 8.89
CA CYS A 135 -11.27 -5.26 8.84
C CYS A 135 -10.29 -5.66 9.96
N PRO A 136 -10.73 -5.72 11.23
CA PRO A 136 -9.82 -5.81 12.38
C PRO A 136 -8.92 -7.04 12.38
N SER A 137 -9.33 -8.12 11.76
CA SER A 137 -8.59 -9.39 11.72
C SER A 137 -7.58 -9.46 10.60
N ALA A 138 -7.59 -8.54 9.64
CA ALA A 138 -6.58 -8.46 8.61
C ALA A 138 -5.31 -7.81 9.14
N ILE A 139 -4.16 -8.40 8.80
CA ILE A 139 -2.83 -7.81 9.03
C ILE A 139 -2.52 -6.84 7.90
N GLU A 140 -2.79 -7.26 6.68
CA GLU A 140 -2.66 -6.48 5.45
C GLU A 140 -3.96 -6.52 4.65
N LEU A 141 -4.24 -5.47 3.92
CA LEU A 141 -5.41 -5.38 3.07
C LEU A 141 -5.08 -4.63 1.78
N ASN A 142 -5.27 -5.30 0.65
CA ASN A 142 -5.12 -4.72 -0.67
C ASN A 142 -6.46 -4.82 -1.42
N SER A 143 -6.84 -3.75 -2.12
CA SER A 143 -8.09 -3.68 -2.86
C SER A 143 -7.82 -3.59 -4.36
N PHE A 144 -8.50 -4.43 -5.14
CA PHE A 144 -8.44 -4.46 -6.58
C PHE A 144 -9.79 -4.10 -7.21
N ALA A 145 -9.78 -3.74 -8.50
CA ALA A 145 -10.98 -3.47 -9.29
C ALA A 145 -11.94 -2.47 -8.59
N LYS A 146 -11.41 -1.33 -8.12
CA LYS A 146 -12.16 -0.28 -7.40
C LYS A 146 -12.86 -0.79 -6.13
N GLY A 147 -12.21 -1.70 -5.40
CA GLY A 147 -12.70 -2.24 -4.13
C GLY A 147 -13.65 -3.44 -4.24
N ARG A 148 -13.87 -4.00 -5.42
CA ARG A 148 -14.73 -5.18 -5.60
C ARG A 148 -14.09 -6.48 -5.13
N VAL A 149 -12.79 -6.59 -5.27
CA VAL A 149 -11.98 -7.73 -4.80
C VAL A 149 -11.08 -7.26 -3.70
N GLN A 150 -11.05 -7.99 -2.60
CA GLN A 150 -10.11 -7.76 -1.51
C GLN A 150 -9.14 -8.92 -1.43
N MET A 151 -7.87 -8.57 -1.31
CA MET A 151 -6.83 -9.48 -0.91
C MET A 151 -6.39 -9.09 0.49
N MET A 152 -6.45 -10.03 1.41
CA MET A 152 -6.15 -9.81 2.81
C MET A 152 -5.26 -10.90 3.36
N SER A 153 -4.31 -10.52 4.20
CA SER A 153 -3.45 -11.45 4.93
C SER A 153 -3.87 -11.52 6.39
N LEU A 154 -3.87 -12.72 6.94
CA LEU A 154 -4.20 -12.99 8.34
C LEU A 154 -3.43 -14.20 8.86
N VAL A 155 -3.28 -14.31 10.17
CA VAL A 155 -2.78 -15.54 10.81
C VAL A 155 -3.95 -16.46 11.13
N LEU A 156 -3.82 -17.74 10.77
CA LEU A 156 -4.83 -18.75 11.05
C LEU A 156 -4.89 -18.98 12.57
N PRO A 157 -6.02 -18.68 13.25
CA PRO A 157 -6.09 -18.77 14.70
C PRO A 157 -6.08 -20.21 15.21
N ALA A 158 -5.61 -20.39 16.43
CA ALA A 158 -5.74 -21.65 17.14
C ALA A 158 -7.24 -22.02 17.28
N GLY A 159 -7.61 -23.22 16.86
CA GLY A 159 -8.99 -23.66 16.83
C GLY A 159 -9.81 -23.21 15.62
N SER A 160 -9.15 -22.69 14.58
CA SER A 160 -9.81 -22.46 13.29
C SER A 160 -10.41 -23.74 12.73
N PRO A 161 -11.63 -23.70 12.17
CA PRO A 161 -12.19 -24.84 11.43
C PRO A 161 -11.35 -25.26 10.21
N TRP A 162 -10.43 -24.40 9.76
CA TRP A 162 -9.51 -24.69 8.63
C TRP A 162 -8.20 -25.34 9.05
N ASN A 163 -7.94 -25.45 10.37
CA ASN A 163 -6.73 -26.11 10.86
C ASN A 163 -6.72 -27.59 10.46
N ASP A 164 -5.54 -28.07 10.02
CA ASP A 164 -5.27 -29.45 9.56
C ASP A 164 -6.14 -29.89 8.36
N ARG A 165 -6.60 -28.92 7.54
CA ARG A 165 -7.39 -29.19 6.35
C ARG A 165 -6.65 -28.71 5.09
N ASN A 166 -6.84 -29.44 3.99
CA ASN A 166 -6.29 -29.04 2.70
C ASN A 166 -7.21 -28.06 1.96
N LEU A 167 -6.65 -27.35 0.97
CA LEU A 167 -7.39 -26.29 0.27
C LEU A 167 -8.57 -26.81 -0.55
N ILE A 168 -8.54 -28.07 -1.05
CA ILE A 168 -9.67 -28.68 -1.76
C ILE A 168 -10.86 -28.84 -0.81
N GLN A 169 -10.62 -29.28 0.42
CA GLN A 169 -11.66 -29.42 1.43
C GLN A 169 -12.28 -28.08 1.82
N ILE A 170 -11.42 -27.04 1.98
CA ILE A 170 -11.86 -25.69 2.34
C ILE A 170 -12.69 -25.07 1.23
N SER A 171 -12.22 -25.13 -0.02
CA SER A 171 -12.93 -24.56 -1.17
C SER A 171 -14.24 -25.30 -1.48
N GLY A 172 -14.30 -26.60 -1.26
CA GLY A 172 -15.53 -27.39 -1.44
C GLY A 172 -16.68 -27.03 -0.51
N GLU A 173 -16.40 -26.37 0.60
CA GLU A 173 -17.42 -25.93 1.57
C GLU A 173 -17.84 -24.48 1.41
N THR A 174 -17.16 -23.71 0.56
CA THR A 174 -17.51 -22.31 0.32
C THR A 174 -18.54 -22.21 -0.81
N THR A 175 -19.56 -21.37 -0.60
CA THR A 175 -20.63 -21.11 -1.60
C THR A 175 -20.32 -19.90 -2.46
N TYR A 176 -19.20 -19.24 -2.24
CA TYR A 176 -18.73 -18.07 -2.95
C TYR A 176 -17.26 -18.25 -3.38
N PRO A 177 -16.82 -17.51 -4.38
CA PRO A 177 -15.44 -17.59 -4.87
C PRO A 177 -14.45 -17.22 -3.77
N LEU A 178 -13.51 -18.13 -3.46
CA LEU A 178 -12.43 -17.95 -2.48
C LEU A 178 -11.16 -18.58 -3.02
N LEU A 179 -10.04 -17.84 -2.96
CA LEU A 179 -8.72 -18.36 -3.27
C LEU A 179 -7.74 -18.02 -2.17
N ILE A 180 -6.83 -18.95 -1.89
CA ILE A 180 -5.68 -18.75 -1.01
C ILE A 180 -4.42 -18.75 -1.89
N PRO A 181 -3.97 -17.58 -2.36
CA PRO A 181 -2.84 -17.51 -3.29
C PRO A 181 -1.47 -17.64 -2.62
N ILE A 182 -1.37 -17.36 -1.31
CA ILE A 182 -0.10 -17.36 -0.59
C ILE A 182 -0.30 -18.01 0.77
N VAL A 183 0.65 -18.85 1.15
CA VAL A 183 0.80 -19.40 2.50
C VAL A 183 2.23 -19.16 2.96
N GLU A 184 2.37 -18.59 4.15
CA GLU A 184 3.63 -18.51 4.87
C GLU A 184 3.54 -19.45 6.08
N SER A 185 4.37 -20.48 6.07
CA SER A 185 4.48 -21.48 7.13
C SER A 185 5.94 -21.73 7.45
N SER A 186 6.31 -21.71 8.73
CA SER A 186 7.68 -21.95 9.18
C SER A 186 8.74 -21.10 8.44
N GLN A 187 8.47 -19.80 8.26
CA GLN A 187 9.30 -18.80 7.56
C GLN A 187 9.51 -19.08 6.05
N LYS A 188 8.67 -19.93 5.45
CA LYS A 188 8.68 -20.16 4.00
C LYS A 188 7.38 -19.64 3.41
N THR A 189 7.52 -18.76 2.43
CA THR A 189 6.41 -18.23 1.64
C THR A 189 6.34 -18.99 0.32
N PHE A 190 5.16 -19.48 -0.03
CA PHE A 190 4.94 -20.20 -1.29
C PHE A 190 3.50 -20.04 -1.80
N ILE A 191 3.31 -20.29 -3.09
CA ILE A 191 2.00 -20.41 -3.71
C ILE A 191 1.52 -21.86 -3.48
N PRO A 192 0.42 -22.05 -2.72
CA PRO A 192 -0.04 -23.39 -2.37
C PRO A 192 -0.75 -24.07 -3.55
N ASP A 193 -0.78 -25.40 -3.53
CA ASP A 193 -1.65 -26.21 -4.36
C ASP A 193 -2.87 -26.72 -3.58
N GLY A 194 -3.82 -27.35 -4.26
CA GLY A 194 -5.05 -27.82 -3.63
C GLY A 194 -4.84 -28.88 -2.51
N ARG A 195 -3.66 -29.51 -2.44
CA ARG A 195 -3.30 -30.54 -1.43
C ARG A 195 -2.61 -29.92 -0.22
N THR A 196 -2.22 -28.66 -0.29
CA THR A 196 -1.57 -27.96 0.81
C THR A 196 -2.48 -27.93 2.02
N VAL A 197 -1.96 -28.37 3.15
CA VAL A 197 -2.65 -28.40 4.45
C VAL A 197 -2.29 -27.14 5.22
N LEU A 198 -3.30 -26.45 5.76
CA LEU A 198 -3.13 -25.27 6.59
C LEU A 198 -2.99 -25.67 8.06
N HIS A 199 -2.10 -24.99 8.77
CA HIS A 199 -1.89 -25.19 10.20
C HIS A 199 -2.13 -23.90 10.99
N SER A 200 -2.55 -24.05 12.23
CA SER A 200 -2.67 -22.92 13.15
C SER A 200 -1.34 -22.16 13.27
N GLY A 201 -1.39 -20.84 13.16
CA GLY A 201 -0.19 -20.00 13.13
C GLY A 201 0.34 -19.70 11.73
N ASP A 202 -0.11 -20.40 10.67
CA ASP A 202 0.22 -20.05 9.31
C ASP A 202 -0.34 -18.67 8.97
N ARG A 203 0.47 -17.84 8.30
CA ARG A 203 -0.02 -16.60 7.69
C ARG A 203 -0.54 -16.94 6.29
N ILE A 204 -1.80 -16.66 6.05
CA ILE A 204 -2.46 -16.94 4.78
C ILE A 204 -2.95 -15.64 4.14
N SER A 205 -2.81 -15.54 2.84
CA SER A 205 -3.45 -14.48 2.06
C SER A 205 -4.68 -15.03 1.36
N LEU A 206 -5.76 -14.24 1.37
CA LEU A 206 -7.06 -14.60 0.82
C LEU A 206 -7.46 -13.62 -0.27
N ILE A 207 -7.94 -14.11 -1.39
CA ILE A 207 -8.66 -13.31 -2.40
C ILE A 207 -10.15 -13.66 -2.29
N VAL A 208 -10.97 -12.64 -2.05
CA VAL A 208 -12.41 -12.81 -1.85
C VAL A 208 -13.16 -11.58 -2.36
N PRO A 209 -14.39 -11.74 -2.91
CA PRO A 209 -15.27 -10.61 -3.19
C PRO A 209 -15.56 -9.84 -1.90
N SER A 210 -15.54 -8.50 -1.98
CA SER A 210 -15.64 -7.64 -0.80
C SER A 210 -16.89 -7.89 0.05
N GLU A 211 -18.00 -8.29 -0.59
CA GLU A 211 -19.27 -8.63 0.06
C GLU A 211 -19.21 -9.89 0.94
N HIS A 212 -18.29 -10.83 0.64
CA HIS A 212 -18.13 -12.08 1.36
C HIS A 212 -17.02 -12.05 2.44
N THR A 213 -16.33 -10.93 2.61
CA THR A 213 -15.24 -10.78 3.60
C THR A 213 -15.68 -11.17 5.01
N GLY A 214 -16.83 -10.68 5.47
CA GLY A 214 -17.33 -10.96 6.81
C GLY A 214 -17.76 -12.43 7.01
N GLU A 215 -18.26 -13.09 5.99
CA GLU A 215 -18.59 -14.51 6.03
C GLU A 215 -17.31 -15.36 6.08
N THR A 216 -16.31 -14.99 5.28
CA THR A 216 -15.00 -15.65 5.25
C THR A 216 -14.35 -15.64 6.64
N PHE A 217 -14.32 -14.50 7.31
CA PHE A 217 -13.82 -14.42 8.69
C PHE A 217 -14.55 -15.35 9.65
N ARG A 218 -15.89 -15.42 9.58
CA ARG A 218 -16.66 -16.33 10.42
C ARG A 218 -16.34 -17.79 10.15
N ARG A 219 -16.12 -18.18 8.88
CA ARG A 219 -15.74 -19.55 8.50
C ARG A 219 -14.34 -19.94 8.96
N ILE A 220 -13.42 -18.99 8.99
CA ILE A 220 -12.07 -19.18 9.56
C ILE A 220 -12.13 -19.32 11.09
N GLY A 221 -13.26 -19.00 11.72
CA GLY A 221 -13.41 -18.99 13.17
C GLY A 221 -13.03 -17.64 13.81
N ILE A 222 -12.83 -16.62 12.99
CA ILE A 222 -12.50 -15.28 13.46
C ILE A 222 -13.79 -14.51 13.76
N ARG A 223 -14.02 -14.22 15.04
CA ARG A 223 -15.11 -13.37 15.52
C ARG A 223 -14.57 -11.98 15.82
N SER A 224 -14.43 -11.14 14.79
CA SER A 224 -14.05 -9.76 15.01
C SER A 224 -15.24 -8.94 15.51
N LYS A 225 -15.07 -8.27 16.64
CA LYS A 225 -16.03 -7.23 17.05
C LYS A 225 -15.77 -5.98 16.19
N PRO A 226 -16.82 -5.26 15.75
CA PRO A 226 -16.63 -4.00 15.06
C PRO A 226 -15.93 -3.01 16.00
N ILE A 227 -14.90 -2.32 15.49
CA ILE A 227 -14.18 -1.27 16.22
C ILE A 227 -15.10 -0.06 16.33
N LYS A 228 -15.30 0.42 17.56
CA LYS A 228 -16.13 1.58 17.88
C LYS A 228 -15.35 2.71 18.53
N ASN A 229 -14.24 2.39 19.20
CA ASN A 229 -13.39 3.33 19.93
C ASN A 229 -11.95 3.20 19.44
N VAL A 230 -11.40 4.28 18.95
CA VAL A 230 -10.01 4.33 18.43
C VAL A 230 -9.24 5.37 19.23
N LEU A 231 -8.12 4.95 19.83
CA LEU A 231 -7.14 5.82 20.44
C LEU A 231 -6.00 6.07 19.44
N ILE A 232 -5.79 7.32 19.08
CA ILE A 232 -4.72 7.76 18.19
C ILE A 232 -3.67 8.49 18.99
N ILE A 233 -2.42 8.08 18.89
CA ILE A 233 -1.28 8.70 19.57
C ILE A 233 -0.45 9.46 18.54
N GLY A 234 -0.45 10.79 18.66
CA GLY A 234 0.16 11.74 17.73
C GLY A 234 -0.88 12.40 16.80
N GLY A 235 -0.99 13.72 16.84
CA GLY A 235 -1.96 14.56 16.12
C GLY A 235 -1.46 15.08 14.76
N GLY A 236 -0.58 14.36 14.08
CA GLY A 236 -0.05 14.75 12.76
C GLY A 236 -1.10 14.74 11.65
N THR A 237 -0.66 14.96 10.39
CA THR A 237 -1.56 15.02 9.23
C THR A 237 -2.25 13.68 8.93
N VAL A 238 -1.57 12.55 9.18
CA VAL A 238 -2.20 11.21 9.07
C VAL A 238 -3.36 11.08 10.05
N ALA A 239 -3.14 11.49 11.30
CA ALA A 239 -4.16 11.45 12.36
C ALA A 239 -5.37 12.33 11.98
N PHE A 240 -5.13 13.52 11.42
CA PHE A 240 -6.19 14.42 10.95
C PHE A 240 -7.08 13.74 9.90
N TYR A 241 -6.50 13.19 8.82
CA TYR A 241 -7.27 12.51 7.79
C TYR A 241 -8.00 11.27 8.31
N LEU A 242 -7.32 10.49 9.15
CA LEU A 242 -7.89 9.27 9.74
C LEU A 242 -9.07 9.60 10.65
N ALA A 243 -8.91 10.56 11.56
CA ALA A 243 -9.97 10.96 12.52
C ALA A 243 -11.19 11.55 11.79
N ARG A 244 -10.97 12.37 10.74
CA ARG A 244 -12.06 12.88 9.89
C ARG A 244 -12.87 11.74 9.27
N ARG A 245 -12.20 10.74 8.73
CA ARG A 245 -12.84 9.59 8.08
C ARG A 245 -13.54 8.65 9.06
N LEU A 246 -12.94 8.42 10.23
CA LEU A 246 -13.54 7.63 11.32
C LEU A 246 -14.79 8.33 11.88
N GLY A 247 -14.76 9.65 12.07
CA GLY A 247 -15.90 10.45 12.49
C GLY A 247 -17.08 10.35 11.51
N GLN A 248 -16.81 10.40 10.20
CA GLN A 248 -17.84 10.17 9.16
C GLN A 248 -18.44 8.76 9.22
N ALA A 249 -17.67 7.78 9.69
CA ALA A 249 -18.14 6.40 9.90
C ALA A 249 -18.74 6.17 11.29
N HIS A 250 -18.97 7.24 12.09
CA HIS A 250 -19.51 7.19 13.45
C HIS A 250 -18.67 6.35 14.42
N ILE A 251 -17.35 6.30 14.22
CA ILE A 251 -16.39 5.67 15.13
C ILE A 251 -15.84 6.76 16.06
N ARG A 252 -15.87 6.51 17.37
CA ARG A 252 -15.33 7.45 18.38
C ARG A 252 -13.81 7.48 18.30
N VAL A 253 -13.25 8.67 18.31
CA VAL A 253 -11.81 8.91 18.21
C VAL A 253 -11.35 9.77 19.36
N THR A 254 -10.32 9.33 20.07
CA THR A 254 -9.53 10.14 21.01
C THR A 254 -8.14 10.31 20.40
N ILE A 255 -7.63 11.55 20.32
CA ILE A 255 -6.29 11.88 19.84
C ILE A 255 -5.49 12.45 21.00
N ILE A 256 -4.32 11.87 21.30
CA ILE A 256 -3.37 12.43 22.27
C ILE A 256 -2.26 13.13 21.48
N GLU A 257 -2.07 14.42 21.72
CA GLU A 257 -1.06 15.26 21.06
C GLU A 257 -0.33 16.12 22.09
N MET A 258 1.00 16.19 21.97
CA MET A 258 1.85 16.91 22.91
C MET A 258 1.95 18.43 22.66
N GLN A 259 1.67 18.88 21.44
CA GLN A 259 1.74 20.29 21.05
C GLN A 259 0.38 20.96 21.23
N ARG A 260 0.28 21.90 22.16
CA ARG A 260 -0.98 22.59 22.50
C ARG A 260 -1.61 23.29 21.30
N ALA A 261 -0.81 24.02 20.51
CA ALA A 261 -1.31 24.72 19.32
C ALA A 261 -1.90 23.74 18.29
N ARG A 262 -1.31 22.54 18.19
CA ARG A 262 -1.84 21.50 17.31
C ARG A 262 -3.14 20.90 17.84
N CYS A 263 -3.26 20.75 19.16
CA CYS A 263 -4.53 20.32 19.77
C CYS A 263 -5.66 21.30 19.47
N GLU A 264 -5.41 22.60 19.62
CA GLU A 264 -6.36 23.66 19.34
C GLU A 264 -6.83 23.62 17.86
N GLU A 265 -5.87 23.52 16.92
CA GLU A 265 -6.18 23.38 15.47
C GLU A 265 -7.00 22.11 15.15
N LEU A 266 -6.65 20.98 15.75
CA LEU A 266 -7.36 19.72 15.53
C LEU A 266 -8.78 19.78 16.13
N SER A 267 -8.97 20.38 17.28
CA SER A 267 -10.28 20.54 17.93
C SER A 267 -11.22 21.38 17.05
N ASP A 268 -10.70 22.43 16.43
CA ASP A 268 -11.49 23.28 15.52
C ASP A 268 -11.90 22.51 14.22
N LYS A 269 -10.97 21.72 13.68
CA LYS A 269 -11.18 21.03 12.40
C LYS A 269 -11.89 19.67 12.52
N LEU A 270 -11.92 19.06 13.71
CA LEU A 270 -12.44 17.71 13.98
C LEU A 270 -13.50 17.69 15.09
N PRO A 271 -14.71 18.21 14.86
CA PRO A 271 -15.74 18.37 15.90
C PRO A 271 -16.24 17.03 16.49
N HIS A 272 -15.91 15.90 15.86
CA HIS A 272 -16.33 14.56 16.30
C HIS A 272 -15.21 13.77 17.00
N ALA A 273 -14.02 14.36 17.15
CA ALA A 273 -12.89 13.75 17.83
C ALA A 273 -12.66 14.40 19.20
N ASN A 274 -12.33 13.59 20.21
CA ASN A 274 -11.81 14.07 21.49
C ASN A 274 -10.30 14.32 21.33
N VAL A 275 -9.85 15.56 21.48
CA VAL A 275 -8.43 15.92 21.36
C VAL A 275 -7.89 16.25 22.75
N VAL A 276 -6.90 15.49 23.19
CA VAL A 276 -6.29 15.58 24.50
C VAL A 276 -4.88 16.12 24.39
N TRP A 277 -4.61 17.19 25.09
CA TRP A 277 -3.26 17.73 25.19
C TRP A 277 -2.47 16.99 26.25
N GLY A 278 -1.41 16.29 25.84
CA GLY A 278 -0.56 15.57 26.75
C GLY A 278 0.56 14.78 26.06
N ASN A 279 1.48 14.30 26.88
CA ASN A 279 2.58 13.45 26.41
C ASN A 279 2.19 11.97 26.59
N ALA A 280 2.15 11.23 25.49
CA ALA A 280 1.82 9.81 25.50
C ALA A 280 2.87 8.90 26.19
N SER A 281 4.05 9.42 26.52
CA SER A 281 4.99 8.72 27.41
C SER A 281 4.53 8.67 28.88
N ASN A 282 3.47 9.39 29.23
CA ASN A 282 2.83 9.31 30.54
C ASN A 282 1.80 8.18 30.55
N GLU A 283 2.12 7.08 31.22
CA GLU A 283 1.27 5.89 31.31
C GLU A 283 -0.11 6.20 31.93
N GLN A 284 -0.15 7.06 32.97
CA GLN A 284 -1.40 7.41 33.64
C GLN A 284 -2.35 8.13 32.66
N LEU A 285 -1.84 9.03 31.81
CA LEU A 285 -2.63 9.70 30.80
C LEU A 285 -3.23 8.71 29.81
N LEU A 286 -2.45 7.73 29.34
CA LEU A 286 -2.94 6.70 28.42
C LEU A 286 -4.08 5.88 29.03
N LEU A 287 -3.97 5.53 30.31
CA LEU A 287 -5.02 4.78 31.02
C LEU A 287 -6.28 5.63 31.24
N GLU A 288 -6.13 6.91 31.66
CA GLU A 288 -7.23 7.85 31.82
C GLU A 288 -8.00 8.08 30.52
N GLU A 289 -7.28 8.12 29.39
CA GLU A 289 -7.89 8.29 28.06
C GLU A 289 -8.36 6.98 27.41
N GLY A 290 -8.42 5.92 28.19
CA GLY A 290 -9.12 4.69 27.85
C GLY A 290 -8.32 3.66 27.05
N LEU A 291 -7.00 3.62 27.20
CA LEU A 291 -6.14 2.62 26.53
C LEU A 291 -6.64 1.17 26.74
N GLU A 292 -7.04 0.82 27.97
CA GLU A 292 -7.50 -0.55 28.29
C GLU A 292 -8.83 -0.92 27.62
N SER A 293 -9.66 0.07 27.33
CA SER A 293 -11.00 -0.12 26.73
C SER A 293 -11.07 0.21 25.25
N ALA A 294 -9.97 0.63 24.65
CA ALA A 294 -9.88 0.93 23.23
C ALA A 294 -10.07 -0.36 22.40
N ASP A 295 -10.85 -0.26 21.33
CA ASP A 295 -10.96 -1.36 20.36
C ASP A 295 -9.78 -1.37 19.39
N ALA A 296 -9.18 -0.20 19.12
CA ALA A 296 -7.95 -0.06 18.36
C ALA A 296 -7.07 1.07 18.91
N VAL A 297 -5.74 0.87 18.84
CA VAL A 297 -4.72 1.87 19.13
C VAL A 297 -3.86 2.10 17.91
N VAL A 298 -3.71 3.37 17.51
CA VAL A 298 -2.94 3.77 16.34
C VAL A 298 -1.82 4.72 16.76
N THR A 299 -0.56 4.31 16.60
CA THR A 299 0.60 5.12 16.97
C THR A 299 1.14 5.85 15.73
N LEU A 300 1.05 7.20 15.75
CA LEU A 300 1.33 8.08 14.62
C LEU A 300 2.29 9.23 14.97
N THR A 301 3.15 9.07 15.99
CA THR A 301 4.14 10.08 16.32
C THR A 301 5.19 10.24 15.18
N ASN A 302 6.10 11.20 15.31
CA ASN A 302 7.16 11.41 14.31
C ASN A 302 8.36 10.47 14.49
N PHE A 303 8.41 9.72 15.60
CA PHE A 303 9.52 8.85 15.96
C PHE A 303 9.08 7.39 15.87
N ASP A 304 9.76 6.62 15.05
CA ASP A 304 9.42 5.20 14.81
C ASP A 304 9.63 4.37 16.10
N GLU A 305 10.71 4.64 16.84
CA GLU A 305 11.04 3.98 18.11
C GLU A 305 9.95 4.23 19.16
N GLU A 306 9.46 5.47 19.26
CA GLU A 306 8.37 5.82 20.17
C GLU A 306 7.08 5.10 19.77
N ASN A 307 6.75 5.06 18.48
CA ASN A 307 5.58 4.35 17.98
C ASN A 307 5.63 2.85 18.32
N ILE A 308 6.80 2.22 18.16
CA ILE A 308 7.02 0.82 18.52
C ILE A 308 6.85 0.60 20.03
N MET A 309 7.48 1.44 20.87
CA MET A 309 7.39 1.32 22.31
C MET A 309 5.95 1.50 22.82
N LEU A 310 5.23 2.48 22.28
CA LEU A 310 3.82 2.72 22.60
C LEU A 310 2.92 1.56 22.17
N ALA A 311 3.19 0.96 21.00
CA ALA A 311 2.47 -0.21 20.53
C ALA A 311 2.71 -1.44 21.44
N LEU A 312 3.96 -1.69 21.84
CA LEU A 312 4.29 -2.76 22.79
C LEU A 312 3.64 -2.55 24.16
N TYR A 313 3.61 -1.32 24.66
CA TYR A 313 2.91 -0.99 25.89
C TYR A 313 1.39 -1.24 25.74
N ALA A 314 0.79 -0.76 24.65
CA ALA A 314 -0.63 -0.98 24.36
C ALA A 314 -0.97 -2.47 24.21
N ASN A 315 -0.09 -3.27 23.59
CA ASN A 315 -0.27 -4.73 23.48
C ASN A 315 -0.32 -5.42 24.85
N ARG A 316 0.45 -4.90 25.81
CA ARG A 316 0.47 -5.45 27.18
C ARG A 316 -0.75 -5.05 28.00
N MET A 317 -1.25 -3.82 27.80
CA MET A 317 -2.29 -3.22 28.63
C MET A 317 -3.70 -3.42 28.09
N SER A 318 -3.85 -3.82 26.81
CA SER A 318 -5.14 -3.93 26.16
C SER A 318 -5.19 -5.13 25.19
N HIS A 319 -6.39 -5.43 24.73
CA HIS A 319 -6.62 -6.37 23.62
C HIS A 319 -7.00 -5.63 22.32
N ALA A 320 -6.63 -4.36 22.22
CA ALA A 320 -6.91 -3.51 21.08
C ALA A 320 -6.20 -4.01 19.82
N LYS A 321 -6.80 -3.78 18.66
CA LYS A 321 -6.07 -3.87 17.39
C LYS A 321 -5.00 -2.79 17.36
N LEU A 322 -3.75 -3.19 17.17
CA LEU A 322 -2.62 -2.28 17.06
C LEU A 322 -2.31 -1.96 15.61
N ILE A 323 -2.07 -0.69 15.34
CA ILE A 323 -1.61 -0.19 14.04
C ILE A 323 -0.49 0.81 14.31
N THR A 324 0.69 0.50 13.80
CA THR A 324 1.92 1.23 14.14
C THR A 324 2.54 1.85 12.91
N LYS A 325 2.74 3.18 12.93
CA LYS A 325 3.47 3.86 11.87
C LYS A 325 4.97 3.65 12.05
N VAL A 326 5.61 3.03 11.05
CA VAL A 326 7.06 2.85 10.99
C VAL A 326 7.57 3.24 9.60
N ASN A 327 8.56 4.11 9.58
CA ASN A 327 9.17 4.58 8.33
C ASN A 327 10.60 4.03 8.11
N MET A 328 11.17 3.36 9.12
CA MET A 328 12.48 2.71 8.99
C MET A 328 12.32 1.36 8.32
N THR A 329 13.16 1.10 7.31
CA THR A 329 13.19 -0.17 6.56
C THR A 329 14.33 -1.10 6.98
N ASN A 330 15.31 -0.57 7.75
CA ASN A 330 16.53 -1.31 8.04
C ASN A 330 16.38 -2.40 9.12
N PHE A 331 15.24 -2.44 9.81
CA PHE A 331 14.97 -3.36 10.92
C PHE A 331 13.68 -4.17 10.72
N ASN A 332 13.22 -4.34 9.47
CA ASN A 332 11.97 -5.07 9.20
C ASN A 332 11.97 -6.47 9.81
N CYS A 333 13.07 -7.21 9.67
CA CYS A 333 13.19 -8.55 10.25
C CYS A 333 13.01 -8.60 11.78
N VAL A 334 13.31 -7.50 12.50
CA VAL A 334 13.08 -7.42 13.95
C VAL A 334 11.65 -6.99 14.25
N ILE A 335 11.10 -6.08 13.42
CA ILE A 335 9.74 -5.55 13.60
C ILE A 335 8.70 -6.67 13.37
N ASP A 336 8.95 -7.58 12.44
CA ASP A 336 8.05 -8.71 12.15
C ASP A 336 7.95 -9.71 13.30
N ASP A 337 8.99 -9.80 14.11
CA ASP A 337 9.06 -10.72 15.28
C ASP A 337 8.43 -10.12 16.57
N ILE A 338 8.10 -8.82 16.58
CA ILE A 338 7.55 -8.15 17.77
C ILE A 338 6.06 -7.80 17.62
N PRO A 339 5.27 -7.86 18.70
CA PRO A 339 3.82 -7.70 18.64
C PRO A 339 3.38 -6.22 18.57
N VAL A 340 3.73 -5.55 17.48
CA VAL A 340 3.36 -4.14 17.21
C VAL A 340 2.09 -4.00 16.35
N GLY A 341 1.48 -5.12 15.97
CA GLY A 341 0.28 -5.14 15.15
C GLY A 341 0.55 -4.88 13.67
N SER A 342 -0.38 -4.23 12.98
CA SER A 342 -0.21 -3.88 11.56
C SER A 342 0.75 -2.71 11.40
N VAL A 343 1.82 -2.88 10.65
CA VAL A 343 2.80 -1.83 10.37
C VAL A 343 2.37 -1.03 9.13
N VAL A 344 2.43 0.30 9.22
CA VAL A 344 2.06 1.21 8.13
C VAL A 344 3.18 2.20 7.87
N SER A 345 3.69 2.19 6.64
CA SER A 345 4.71 3.13 6.18
C SER A 345 4.15 4.06 5.08
N PRO A 346 3.87 5.34 5.37
CA PRO A 346 3.41 6.29 4.36
C PRO A 346 4.38 6.42 3.18
N LYS A 347 5.68 6.24 3.43
CA LYS A 347 6.72 6.31 2.41
C LYS A 347 6.65 5.14 1.46
N HIS A 348 6.47 3.93 2.00
CA HIS A 348 6.34 2.72 1.21
C HIS A 348 5.09 2.78 0.32
N LEU A 349 3.95 3.15 0.89
CA LEU A 349 2.70 3.35 0.14
C LEU A 349 2.85 4.39 -0.99
N THR A 350 3.63 5.45 -0.76
CA THR A 350 3.93 6.45 -1.79
C THR A 350 4.79 5.86 -2.91
N ALA A 351 5.87 5.17 -2.54
CA ALA A 351 6.76 4.55 -3.51
C ALA A 351 5.99 3.52 -4.37
N GLU A 352 5.19 2.67 -3.75
CA GLU A 352 4.32 1.74 -4.46
C GLU A 352 3.40 2.45 -5.44
N THR A 353 2.69 3.48 -5.01
CA THR A 353 1.78 4.24 -5.89
C THR A 353 2.51 4.81 -7.11
N ILE A 354 3.72 5.35 -6.92
CA ILE A 354 4.54 5.89 -8.01
C ILE A 354 5.04 4.78 -8.92
N LEU A 355 5.52 3.68 -8.36
CA LEU A 355 5.98 2.51 -9.11
C LEU A 355 4.85 1.93 -9.97
N HIS A 356 3.65 1.81 -9.40
CA HIS A 356 2.45 1.41 -10.13
C HIS A 356 2.20 2.30 -11.35
N TYR A 357 2.25 3.62 -11.14
CA TYR A 357 2.02 4.57 -12.21
C TYR A 357 3.12 4.50 -13.28
N ALA A 358 4.39 4.42 -12.89
CA ALA A 358 5.52 4.31 -13.80
C ALA A 358 5.45 3.03 -14.64
N ARG A 359 5.13 1.90 -14.01
CA ARG A 359 4.93 0.62 -14.69
C ARG A 359 3.73 0.67 -15.64
N ALA A 360 2.61 1.27 -15.22
CA ALA A 360 1.45 1.45 -16.09
C ALA A 360 1.75 2.32 -17.32
N LEU A 361 2.61 3.33 -17.20
CA LEU A 361 3.05 4.15 -18.34
C LEU A 361 3.97 3.39 -19.31
N ARG A 362 4.95 2.64 -18.78
CA ARG A 362 5.79 1.75 -19.60
C ARG A 362 4.93 0.81 -20.42
N ASN A 363 3.88 0.35 -19.82
CA ASN A 363 2.97 -0.66 -20.32
C ASN A 363 1.90 -0.10 -21.27
N SER A 364 1.66 1.22 -21.29
CA SER A 364 0.67 1.83 -22.18
C SER A 364 1.04 1.76 -23.67
N VAL A 365 2.30 1.42 -24.00
CA VAL A 365 2.77 1.24 -25.37
C VAL A 365 2.65 -0.23 -25.82
N ASP A 366 2.79 -1.23 -24.88
CA ASP A 366 2.78 -2.67 -25.23
C ASP A 366 2.27 -3.63 -24.12
N SER A 367 1.75 -3.15 -22.99
CA SER A 367 1.39 -4.01 -21.86
C SER A 367 -0.03 -3.80 -21.36
N ASP A 368 -0.57 -4.86 -20.76
CA ASP A 368 -1.95 -4.94 -20.26
C ASP A 368 -2.06 -4.79 -18.73
N VAL A 369 -0.96 -4.48 -18.03
CA VAL A 369 -0.92 -4.34 -16.54
C VAL A 369 -1.55 -3.02 -16.12
N GLU A 370 -2.62 -3.07 -15.31
CA GLU A 370 -3.26 -1.88 -14.73
C GLU A 370 -2.81 -1.59 -13.29
N ALA A 371 -2.40 -2.60 -12.54
CA ALA A 371 -1.93 -2.43 -11.16
C ALA A 371 -0.95 -3.55 -10.75
N VAL A 372 -0.03 -3.21 -9.85
CA VAL A 372 0.90 -4.15 -9.22
C VAL A 372 0.85 -3.91 -7.72
N HIS A 373 0.67 -4.90 -6.89
CA HIS A 373 0.81 -4.83 -5.44
C HIS A 373 1.89 -5.80 -5.00
N MET A 374 2.84 -5.28 -4.23
CA MET A 374 3.87 -6.11 -3.60
C MET A 374 3.28 -6.70 -2.32
N LEU A 375 3.52 -7.96 -2.12
CA LEU A 375 3.00 -8.75 -1.01
C LEU A 375 4.16 -9.44 -0.32
N ASP A 376 3.98 -9.73 0.98
CA ASP A 376 4.94 -10.50 1.76
C ASP A 376 6.39 -10.00 1.57
N ASP A 377 6.67 -8.77 2.03
CA ASP A 377 7.98 -8.11 1.96
C ASP A 377 8.64 -8.16 0.57
N ASN A 378 7.87 -7.89 -0.48
CA ASN A 378 8.30 -7.89 -1.88
C ASN A 378 8.69 -9.27 -2.44
N ARG A 379 8.30 -10.37 -1.79
CA ARG A 379 8.55 -11.74 -2.29
C ARG A 379 7.55 -12.19 -3.33
N VAL A 380 6.33 -11.66 -3.27
CA VAL A 380 5.21 -12.02 -4.15
C VAL A 380 4.62 -10.75 -4.75
N GLU A 381 4.25 -10.82 -6.03
CA GLU A 381 3.57 -9.73 -6.74
C GLU A 381 2.14 -10.15 -7.07
N ALA A 382 1.17 -9.25 -6.82
CA ALA A 382 -0.17 -9.37 -7.36
C ALA A 382 -0.34 -8.35 -8.49
N LEU A 383 -0.43 -8.84 -9.70
CA LEU A 383 -0.51 -8.08 -10.94
C LEU A 383 -1.95 -8.05 -11.44
N ALA A 384 -2.46 -6.88 -11.79
CA ALA A 384 -3.78 -6.75 -12.37
C ALA A 384 -3.66 -6.41 -13.86
N PHE A 385 -4.25 -7.23 -14.71
CA PHE A 385 -4.22 -7.09 -16.15
C PHE A 385 -5.62 -6.81 -16.70
N ARG A 386 -5.70 -5.96 -17.71
CA ARG A 386 -6.90 -5.84 -18.54
C ARG A 386 -6.66 -6.54 -19.87
N ILE A 387 -7.47 -7.53 -20.17
CA ILE A 387 -7.42 -8.23 -21.46
C ILE A 387 -8.07 -7.34 -22.52
N LYS A 388 -7.28 -6.76 -23.42
CA LYS A 388 -7.76 -5.82 -24.45
C LYS A 388 -8.21 -6.54 -25.71
N GLU A 389 -7.47 -7.56 -26.13
CA GLU A 389 -7.65 -8.25 -27.41
C GLU A 389 -7.50 -9.77 -27.27
N HIS A 390 -7.93 -10.49 -28.29
CA HIS A 390 -7.65 -11.91 -28.41
C HIS A 390 -6.16 -12.18 -28.52
N SER A 391 -5.66 -13.13 -27.76
CA SER A 391 -4.23 -13.45 -27.68
C SER A 391 -3.99 -14.92 -27.33
N SER A 392 -2.74 -15.31 -27.15
CA SER A 392 -2.40 -16.70 -26.77
C SER A 392 -2.96 -17.15 -25.42
N VAL A 393 -3.43 -16.20 -24.58
CA VAL A 393 -4.02 -16.49 -23.25
C VAL A 393 -5.54 -16.48 -23.26
N THR A 394 -6.19 -16.06 -24.36
CA THR A 394 -7.66 -16.00 -24.47
C THR A 394 -8.22 -17.23 -25.18
N ASP A 395 -9.51 -17.48 -24.99
CA ASP A 395 -10.28 -18.53 -25.67
C ASP A 395 -9.78 -19.98 -25.47
N ARG A 396 -8.90 -20.15 -24.47
CA ARG A 396 -8.44 -21.46 -24.00
C ARG A 396 -8.72 -21.59 -22.52
N THR A 397 -9.00 -22.80 -22.06
CA THR A 397 -9.16 -23.05 -20.63
C THR A 397 -7.81 -22.89 -19.90
N LEU A 398 -7.85 -22.48 -18.63
CA LEU A 398 -6.64 -22.27 -17.87
C LEU A 398 -5.79 -23.54 -17.74
N GLN A 399 -6.41 -24.72 -17.76
CA GLN A 399 -5.70 -26.00 -17.75
C GLN A 399 -4.98 -26.31 -19.07
N GLU A 400 -5.41 -25.72 -20.21
CA GLU A 400 -4.76 -25.84 -21.52
C GLU A 400 -3.61 -24.84 -21.68
N LEU A 401 -3.56 -23.83 -20.83
CA LEU A 401 -2.47 -22.88 -20.80
C LEU A 401 -1.29 -23.45 -20.02
N HIS A 402 -0.12 -23.48 -20.64
CA HIS A 402 1.14 -23.82 -19.96
C HIS A 402 1.61 -22.62 -19.14
N ILE A 403 1.03 -22.46 -17.92
CA ILE A 403 1.35 -21.38 -17.02
C ILE A 403 2.65 -21.71 -16.29
N LYS A 404 3.58 -20.73 -16.20
CA LYS A 404 4.85 -20.85 -15.49
C LYS A 404 4.66 -21.25 -14.02
N LYS A 405 5.59 -22.05 -13.51
CA LYS A 405 5.65 -22.33 -12.06
C LYS A 405 5.85 -21.04 -11.28
N GLY A 406 5.13 -20.90 -10.18
CA GLY A 406 5.14 -19.68 -9.37
C GLY A 406 4.22 -18.57 -9.89
N VAL A 407 3.29 -18.89 -10.77
CA VAL A 407 2.22 -18.00 -11.26
C VAL A 407 0.87 -18.64 -10.99
N LEU A 408 -0.06 -17.85 -10.44
CA LEU A 408 -1.44 -18.27 -10.15
C LEU A 408 -2.40 -17.20 -10.63
N ILE A 409 -3.45 -17.59 -11.36
CA ILE A 409 -4.56 -16.69 -11.70
C ILE A 409 -5.44 -16.55 -10.46
N GLY A 410 -5.40 -15.37 -9.83
CA GLY A 410 -6.05 -15.09 -8.56
C GLY A 410 -7.55 -14.83 -8.69
N SER A 411 -7.96 -14.03 -9.67
CA SER A 411 -9.37 -13.82 -10.00
C SER A 411 -9.55 -13.24 -11.40
N ILE A 412 -10.73 -13.45 -11.96
CA ILE A 412 -11.17 -12.84 -13.21
C ILE A 412 -12.41 -12.01 -12.88
N ILE A 413 -12.39 -10.72 -13.25
CA ILE A 413 -13.56 -9.85 -13.11
C ILE A 413 -14.11 -9.61 -14.50
N ARG A 414 -15.32 -10.12 -14.75
CA ARG A 414 -16.05 -10.05 -16.01
C ARG A 414 -17.40 -9.39 -15.79
N ASP A 415 -17.69 -8.33 -16.52
CA ASP A 415 -18.98 -7.58 -16.42
C ASP A 415 -19.34 -7.19 -14.98
N GLY A 416 -18.30 -6.93 -14.18
CA GLY A 416 -18.47 -6.56 -12.76
C GLY A 416 -18.62 -7.72 -11.79
N SER A 417 -18.76 -8.96 -12.27
CA SER A 417 -18.79 -10.17 -11.44
C SER A 417 -17.39 -10.70 -11.19
N VAL A 418 -17.14 -11.15 -9.97
CA VAL A 418 -15.84 -11.73 -9.55
C VAL A 418 -15.91 -13.25 -9.74
N ILE A 419 -15.00 -13.79 -10.52
CA ILE A 419 -14.81 -15.22 -10.75
C ILE A 419 -13.48 -15.60 -10.10
N VAL A 420 -13.48 -16.56 -9.19
CA VAL A 420 -12.26 -17.27 -8.80
C VAL A 420 -12.10 -18.43 -9.76
N PRO A 421 -11.07 -18.38 -10.63
CA PRO A 421 -11.01 -19.28 -11.75
C PRO A 421 -10.63 -20.70 -11.34
N SER A 422 -11.27 -21.67 -12.00
CA SER A 422 -10.90 -23.08 -12.05
C SER A 422 -10.13 -23.39 -13.32
N GLY A 423 -9.57 -24.58 -13.43
CA GLY A 423 -8.91 -25.02 -14.67
C GLY A 423 -9.80 -25.01 -15.92
N GLN A 424 -11.12 -25.01 -15.76
CA GLN A 424 -12.10 -25.01 -16.87
C GLN A 424 -12.47 -23.59 -17.34
N ASP A 425 -12.14 -22.56 -16.57
CA ASP A 425 -12.43 -21.19 -16.95
C ASP A 425 -11.43 -20.69 -17.99
N CYS A 426 -11.84 -19.67 -18.75
CA CYS A 426 -11.01 -19.02 -19.76
C CYS A 426 -11.01 -17.49 -19.55
N MET A 427 -9.94 -16.85 -19.97
CA MET A 427 -9.84 -15.38 -20.04
C MET A 427 -10.40 -14.90 -21.38
N LEU A 428 -11.18 -13.81 -21.34
CA LEU A 428 -11.81 -13.21 -22.51
C LEU A 428 -11.41 -11.73 -22.64
N PRO A 429 -11.46 -11.16 -23.86
CA PRO A 429 -11.33 -9.73 -24.04
C PRO A 429 -12.35 -8.96 -23.18
N GLY A 430 -11.90 -7.90 -22.52
CA GLY A 430 -12.70 -7.12 -21.55
C GLY A 430 -12.52 -7.54 -20.09
N ASP A 431 -12.00 -8.74 -19.84
CA ASP A 431 -11.74 -9.21 -18.47
C ASP A 431 -10.66 -8.37 -17.76
N PHE A 432 -10.84 -8.22 -16.46
CA PHE A 432 -9.81 -7.74 -15.57
C PHE A 432 -9.30 -8.92 -14.73
N VAL A 433 -8.03 -9.26 -14.89
CA VAL A 433 -7.44 -10.50 -14.35
C VAL A 433 -6.41 -10.16 -13.29
N ILE A 434 -6.52 -10.76 -12.12
CA ILE A 434 -5.52 -10.65 -11.04
C ILE A 434 -4.65 -11.91 -11.09
N VAL A 435 -3.35 -11.70 -11.25
CA VAL A 435 -2.32 -12.75 -11.28
C VAL A 435 -1.43 -12.59 -10.05
N VAL A 436 -1.23 -13.66 -9.30
CA VAL A 436 -0.30 -13.70 -8.17
C VAL A 436 0.94 -14.49 -8.57
N THR A 437 2.12 -13.92 -8.35
CA THR A 437 3.37 -14.51 -8.84
C THR A 437 4.55 -14.27 -7.91
N THR A 438 5.44 -15.26 -7.81
CA THR A 438 6.77 -15.12 -7.20
C THR A 438 7.84 -14.71 -8.20
N LEU A 439 7.49 -14.67 -9.49
CA LEU A 439 8.38 -14.22 -10.57
C LEU A 439 8.35 -12.70 -10.66
N LYS A 440 9.49 -12.07 -10.91
CA LYS A 440 9.59 -10.62 -11.10
C LYS A 440 9.62 -10.26 -12.58
N GLY A 441 9.08 -9.07 -12.91
CA GLY A 441 9.19 -8.50 -14.24
C GLY A 441 8.22 -9.10 -15.28
N ILE A 442 7.05 -9.56 -14.86
CA ILE A 442 5.96 -9.92 -15.78
C ILE A 442 5.26 -8.64 -16.25
N ASP A 443 5.57 -8.20 -17.46
CA ASP A 443 5.08 -6.93 -18.02
C ASP A 443 3.80 -7.10 -18.86
N SER A 444 3.44 -8.31 -19.24
CA SER A 444 2.23 -8.59 -20.00
C SER A 444 1.59 -9.91 -19.57
N ILE A 445 0.29 -10.02 -19.82
CA ILE A 445 -0.43 -11.26 -19.51
C ILE A 445 0.15 -12.47 -20.27
N LYS A 446 0.75 -12.27 -21.45
CA LYS A 446 1.43 -13.34 -22.19
C LYS A 446 2.69 -13.84 -21.49
N GLY A 447 3.31 -12.99 -20.66
CA GLY A 447 4.50 -13.32 -19.87
C GLY A 447 4.27 -14.39 -18.80
N ILE A 448 3.01 -14.76 -18.51
CA ILE A 448 2.68 -15.85 -17.57
C ILE A 448 2.86 -17.23 -18.20
N LEU A 449 2.94 -17.34 -19.55
CA LEU A 449 3.10 -18.60 -20.25
C LEU A 449 4.58 -19.05 -20.29
N GLU A 450 4.82 -20.38 -20.34
CA GLU A 450 6.13 -20.99 -20.51
C GLU A 450 6.78 -20.63 -21.86
#